data_5692da86af0992a090a6b972cb167911
#
_entry.id   5692da86af0992a090a6b972cb167911
#
_cell.length_a   1.000
_cell.length_b   1.000
_cell.length_c   1.000
_cell.angle_alpha   90.00
_cell.angle_beta   90.00
_cell.angle_gamma   90.00
#
_symmetry.space_group_name_H-M   'P 1'
#
loop_
_entity.id
_entity.type
_entity.pdbx_description
1 polymer ?
#
loop_
_entity_poly.entity_id
_entity_poly.type
_entity_poly.pdbx_seq_one_letter_code
_entity_poly.pdbx_strand_id
1 'polypeptide(L)'
;FPTRRSSDLFALRKMHFMIRAKALVAFPGGFGTLDELFEVMTLVQTRKSRPVPILLFGTAFWQRLIDMEVLVQEGTISRDDLKLFRYVDTPEAAWQAICEFYQLKVG
;
A
#
# COMPACT_ATOMS: atom_id res chain seq x y z
N PHE A 1 -20.17 -15.23 9.02
CA PHE A 1 -18.79 -15.57 8.79
C PHE A 1 -17.91 -14.74 9.73
N PRO A 2 -17.40 -15.35 10.78
CA PRO A 2 -16.67 -14.58 11.78
C PRO A 2 -15.52 -13.80 11.17
N THR A 3 -14.88 -14.40 10.20
CA THR A 3 -13.74 -13.78 9.54
C THR A 3 -14.15 -12.50 8.84
N ARG A 4 -15.31 -12.52 8.18
CA ARG A 4 -15.78 -11.32 7.50
C ARG A 4 -16.05 -10.20 8.48
N ARG A 5 -16.70 -10.52 9.60
CA ARG A 5 -16.97 -9.53 10.62
C ARG A 5 -15.68 -9.00 11.21
N SER A 6 -14.74 -9.91 11.46
CA SER A 6 -13.42 -9.51 11.93
C SER A 6 -12.72 -8.63 10.90
N SER A 7 -12.90 -8.95 9.63
CA SER A 7 -12.33 -8.15 8.56
C SER A 7 -12.92 -6.75 8.53
N ASP A 8 -14.23 -6.63 8.74
CA ASP A 8 -14.86 -5.31 8.77
C ASP A 8 -14.32 -4.47 9.92
N LEU A 9 -14.22 -5.06 11.10
CA LEU A 9 -13.64 -4.37 12.25
C LEU A 9 -12.18 -4.02 12.01
N PHE A 10 -11.47 -4.94 11.41
CA PHE A 10 -10.07 -4.75 11.11
C PHE A 10 -9.89 -3.64 10.08
N ALA A 11 -10.72 -3.62 9.05
CA ALA A 11 -10.69 -2.57 8.04
C ALA A 11 -10.97 -1.20 8.64
N LEU A 12 -11.95 -1.11 9.52
CA LEU A 12 -12.24 0.14 10.22
C LEU A 12 -11.05 0.58 11.06
N ARG A 13 -10.43 -0.35 11.75
CA ARG A 13 -9.24 -0.03 12.54
C ARG A 13 -8.11 0.42 11.65
N LYS A 14 -7.94 -0.20 10.49
CA LYS A 14 -6.89 0.18 9.55
C LYS A 14 -7.16 1.52 8.92
N MET A 15 -8.39 1.81 8.57
CA MET A 15 -8.74 3.14 8.07
C MET A 15 -8.48 4.20 9.13
N HIS A 16 -8.83 3.91 10.36
CA HIS A 16 -8.55 4.81 11.46
C HIS A 16 -7.05 4.97 11.65
N PHE A 17 -6.32 3.88 11.53
CA PHE A 17 -4.86 3.90 11.59
C PHE A 17 -4.30 4.73 10.44
N MET A 18 -4.86 4.60 9.26
CA MET A 18 -4.44 5.36 8.08
C MET A 18 -4.59 6.87 8.27
N ILE A 19 -5.65 7.30 8.93
CA ILE A 19 -5.85 8.71 9.20
C ILE A 19 -4.73 9.26 10.08
N ARG A 20 -4.21 8.41 10.97
CA ARG A 20 -3.16 8.80 11.91
C ARG A 20 -1.79 8.35 11.50
N ALA A 21 -1.73 7.20 10.83
CA ALA A 21 -0.46 6.63 10.43
C ALA A 21 0.12 7.42 9.27
N LYS A 22 1.42 7.33 9.14
CA LYS A 22 2.15 8.08 8.14
C LYS A 22 2.67 7.18 7.03
N ALA A 23 2.30 5.90 7.03
CA ALA A 23 2.72 4.95 6.01
C ALA A 23 1.90 3.67 6.11
N LEU A 24 1.80 2.98 4.99
CA LEU A 24 1.27 1.61 4.97
C LEU A 24 2.36 0.69 4.47
N VAL A 25 2.64 -0.36 5.23
CA VAL A 25 3.58 -1.39 4.81
C VAL A 25 2.80 -2.68 4.66
N ALA A 26 2.75 -3.22 3.44
CA ALA A 26 2.03 -4.44 3.15
C ALA A 26 3.02 -5.59 3.03
N PHE A 27 2.95 -6.55 3.95
CA PHE A 27 3.78 -7.74 3.92
C PHE A 27 3.11 -8.81 3.05
N PRO A 28 3.86 -9.81 2.58
CA PRO A 28 3.24 -10.91 1.85
C PRO A 28 2.08 -11.51 2.63
N GLY A 29 0.96 -11.69 1.97
CA GLY A 29 -0.25 -12.18 2.61
C GLY A 29 -1.27 -12.63 1.59
N GLY A 30 -2.45 -12.96 2.08
CA GLY A 30 -3.53 -13.48 1.26
C GLY A 30 -4.54 -12.43 0.84
N PHE A 31 -5.76 -12.89 0.65
CA PHE A 31 -6.82 -12.02 0.12
C PHE A 31 -7.14 -10.83 1.01
N GLY A 32 -7.06 -11.00 2.32
CA GLY A 32 -7.31 -9.89 3.24
C GLY A 32 -6.30 -8.78 3.07
N THR A 33 -5.02 -9.15 2.93
CA THR A 33 -3.96 -8.18 2.71
C THR A 33 -4.15 -7.45 1.39
N LEU A 34 -4.53 -8.19 0.34
CA LEU A 34 -4.77 -7.60 -0.98
C LEU A 34 -5.94 -6.63 -0.93
N ASP A 35 -7.00 -7.01 -0.24
CA ASP A 35 -8.18 -6.16 -0.09
C ASP A 35 -7.81 -4.84 0.56
N GLU A 36 -7.09 -4.89 1.66
CA GLU A 36 -6.67 -3.69 2.38
C GLU A 36 -5.73 -2.83 1.54
N LEU A 37 -4.78 -3.46 0.87
CA LEU A 37 -3.84 -2.74 0.04
C LEU A 37 -4.53 -1.98 -1.07
N PHE A 38 -5.39 -2.67 -1.81
CA PHE A 38 -6.07 -2.04 -2.94
C PHE A 38 -7.10 -1.02 -2.50
N GLU A 39 -7.72 -1.21 -1.34
CA GLU A 39 -8.61 -0.19 -0.80
C GLU A 39 -7.84 1.11 -0.53
N VAL A 40 -6.69 1.00 0.14
CA VAL A 40 -5.87 2.17 0.42
C VAL A 40 -5.38 2.82 -0.86
N MET A 41 -4.89 2.01 -1.80
CA MET A 41 -4.41 2.54 -3.08
C MET A 41 -5.51 3.28 -3.82
N THR A 42 -6.72 2.74 -3.80
CA THR A 42 -7.87 3.38 -4.45
C THR A 42 -8.21 4.70 -3.79
N LEU A 43 -8.20 4.74 -2.46
CA LEU A 43 -8.50 5.97 -1.73
C LEU A 43 -7.48 7.06 -2.04
N VAL A 44 -6.21 6.70 -2.13
CA VAL A 44 -5.17 7.66 -2.46
C VAL A 44 -5.27 8.07 -3.93
N GLN A 45 -5.47 7.09 -4.83
CA GLN A 45 -5.59 7.37 -6.26
C GLN A 45 -6.73 8.32 -6.56
N THR A 46 -7.87 8.11 -5.93
CA THR A 46 -9.06 8.92 -6.16
C THR A 46 -9.10 10.18 -5.31
N ARG A 47 -8.04 10.45 -4.55
CA ARG A 47 -7.90 11.63 -3.71
C ARG A 47 -8.94 11.71 -2.60
N LYS A 48 -9.47 10.57 -2.20
CA LYS A 48 -10.39 10.50 -1.06
C LYS A 48 -9.65 10.45 0.27
N SER A 49 -8.36 10.16 0.24
CA SER A 49 -7.52 10.26 1.42
C SER A 49 -6.24 10.99 1.06
N ARG A 50 -5.52 11.44 2.07
CA ARG A 50 -4.24 12.09 1.86
C ARG A 50 -3.22 11.09 1.32
N PRO A 51 -2.31 11.53 0.46
CA PRO A 51 -1.24 10.63 0.03
C PRO A 51 -0.40 10.17 1.21
N VAL A 52 -0.15 8.88 1.25
CA VAL A 52 0.76 8.29 2.24
C VAL A 52 1.68 7.33 1.49
N PRO A 53 2.90 7.10 1.98
CA PRO A 53 3.76 6.11 1.34
C PRO A 53 3.14 4.71 1.50
N ILE A 54 3.08 3.99 0.39
CA ILE A 54 2.57 2.63 0.36
C ILE A 54 3.75 1.74 -0.04
N LEU A 55 4.15 0.87 0.85
CA LEU A 55 5.32 0.03 0.66
C LEU A 55 4.92 -1.43 0.57
N LEU A 56 5.35 -2.08 -0.50
CA LEU A 56 5.13 -3.51 -0.71
C LEU A 56 6.40 -4.23 -0.26
N PHE A 57 6.33 -4.83 0.90
CA PHE A 57 7.49 -5.50 1.48
C PHE A 57 7.62 -6.90 0.90
N GLY A 58 8.77 -7.20 0.31
CA GLY A 58 9.00 -8.47 -0.36
C GLY A 58 8.81 -8.36 -1.86
N THR A 59 9.73 -7.68 -2.54
CA THR A 59 9.64 -7.40 -3.97
C THR A 59 9.32 -8.64 -4.78
N ALA A 60 10.02 -9.76 -4.51
CA ALA A 60 9.84 -10.98 -5.30
C ALA A 60 8.42 -11.52 -5.18
N PHE A 61 7.86 -11.50 -3.98
CA PHE A 61 6.50 -11.96 -3.78
C PHE A 61 5.49 -11.11 -4.57
N TRP A 62 5.61 -9.79 -4.42
CA TRP A 62 4.63 -8.89 -5.02
C TRP A 62 4.71 -8.86 -6.54
N GLN A 63 5.92 -8.91 -7.09
CA GLN A 63 6.08 -8.91 -8.54
C GLN A 63 5.65 -10.23 -9.18
N ARG A 64 5.76 -11.34 -8.45
CA ARG A 64 5.25 -12.61 -8.94
C ARG A 64 3.74 -12.68 -8.89
N LEU A 65 3.15 -12.00 -7.90
CA LEU A 65 1.71 -12.05 -7.69
C LEU A 65 0.97 -11.15 -8.67
N ILE A 66 1.47 -9.93 -8.87
CA ILE A 66 0.76 -8.93 -9.66
C ILE A 66 1.76 -8.24 -10.59
N ASP A 67 1.41 -8.21 -11.86
CA ASP A 67 2.12 -7.41 -12.85
C ASP A 67 1.37 -6.09 -13.00
N MET A 68 1.82 -5.07 -12.29
CA MET A 68 1.16 -3.77 -12.30
C MET A 68 1.25 -3.09 -13.66
N GLU A 69 2.27 -3.42 -14.45
CA GLU A 69 2.42 -2.84 -15.78
C GLU A 69 1.27 -3.24 -16.69
N VAL A 70 0.70 -4.43 -16.50
CA VAL A 70 -0.47 -4.87 -17.27
C VAL A 70 -1.64 -3.92 -17.07
N LEU A 71 -1.83 -3.42 -15.85
CA LEU A 71 -2.91 -2.49 -15.57
C LEU A 71 -2.75 -1.20 -16.36
N VAL A 72 -1.52 -0.75 -16.53
CA VAL A 72 -1.24 0.43 -17.33
C VAL A 72 -1.48 0.14 -18.81
N GLN A 73 -1.00 -1.00 -19.28
CA GLN A 73 -1.15 -1.39 -20.68
C GLN A 73 -2.60 -1.54 -21.10
N GLU A 74 -3.42 -2.07 -20.19
CA GLU A 74 -4.84 -2.25 -20.45
C GLU A 74 -5.66 -0.99 -20.18
N GLY A 75 -5.02 0.06 -19.71
CA GLY A 75 -5.68 1.35 -19.50
C GLY A 75 -6.54 1.43 -18.25
N THR A 76 -6.40 0.49 -17.33
CA THR A 76 -7.20 0.52 -16.09
C THR A 76 -6.62 1.46 -15.05
N ILE A 77 -5.33 1.76 -15.13
CA ILE A 77 -4.68 2.79 -14.31
C ILE A 77 -3.74 3.59 -15.22
N SER A 78 -3.31 4.74 -14.74
CA SER A 78 -2.32 5.53 -15.47
C SER A 78 -0.90 5.14 -15.05
N ARG A 79 0.07 5.50 -15.85
CA ARG A 79 1.47 5.23 -15.51
C ARG A 79 1.87 5.97 -14.23
N ASP A 80 1.32 7.16 -14.00
CA ASP A 80 1.62 7.92 -12.79
C ASP A 80 1.12 7.20 -11.54
N ASP A 81 0.09 6.36 -11.67
CA ASP A 81 -0.41 5.60 -10.52
C ASP A 81 0.62 4.60 -9.99
N LEU A 82 1.60 4.22 -10.82
CA LEU A 82 2.67 3.34 -10.36
C LEU A 82 3.56 4.00 -9.33
N LYS A 83 3.49 5.32 -9.20
CA LYS A 83 4.26 6.06 -8.20
C LYS A 83 3.60 6.05 -6.83
N LEU A 84 2.39 5.49 -6.72
CA LEU A 84 1.68 5.44 -5.44
C LEU A 84 2.31 4.46 -4.47
N PHE A 85 3.11 3.52 -4.96
CA PHE A 85 3.67 2.48 -4.12
C PHE A 85 5.14 2.23 -4.47
N ARG A 86 5.86 1.57 -3.55
CA ARG A 86 7.25 1.18 -3.74
C ARG A 86 7.46 -0.22 -3.21
N TYR A 87 8.37 -0.95 -3.85
CA TYR A 87 8.79 -2.25 -3.37
C TYR A 87 9.99 -2.06 -2.44
N VAL A 88 9.98 -2.75 -1.30
CA VAL A 88 11.10 -2.72 -0.37
C VAL A 88 11.35 -4.14 0.14
N ASP A 89 12.58 -4.39 0.58
CA ASP A 89 12.97 -5.72 1.03
C ASP A 89 13.60 -5.74 2.42
N THR A 90 13.84 -4.57 3.00
CA THR A 90 14.43 -4.48 4.32
C THR A 90 13.71 -3.43 5.14
N PRO A 91 13.72 -3.56 6.48
CA PRO A 91 13.16 -2.50 7.33
C PRO A 91 13.84 -1.15 7.10
N GLU A 92 15.15 -1.15 6.83
CA GLU A 92 15.90 0.08 6.58
C GLU A 92 15.41 0.75 5.31
N ALA A 93 15.21 -0.03 4.24
CA ALA A 93 14.70 0.52 2.99
C ALA A 93 13.28 1.07 3.16
N ALA A 94 12.47 0.40 3.96
CA ALA A 94 11.11 0.87 4.26
C ALA A 94 11.15 2.20 4.99
N TRP A 95 11.99 2.30 6.01
CA TRP A 95 12.13 3.54 6.77
C TRP A 95 12.66 4.67 5.89
N GLN A 96 13.65 4.37 5.07
CA GLN A 96 14.20 5.34 4.13
C GLN A 96 13.12 5.87 3.19
N ALA A 97 12.30 4.98 2.65
CA ALA A 97 11.23 5.36 1.74
C ALA A 97 10.22 6.29 2.42
N ILE A 98 9.87 6.01 3.67
CA ILE A 98 8.96 6.86 4.44
C ILE A 98 9.58 8.23 4.65
N CYS A 99 10.85 8.27 5.03
CA CYS A 99 11.53 9.53 5.24
C CYS A 99 11.61 10.36 3.96
N GLU A 100 11.92 9.72 2.84
CA GLU A 100 11.97 10.40 1.55
C GLU A 100 10.61 10.96 1.17
N PHE A 101 9.55 10.19 1.40
CA PHE A 101 8.21 10.63 1.06
C PHE A 101 7.85 11.92 1.78
N TYR A 102 8.20 12.02 3.04
CA TYR A 102 7.87 13.19 3.85
C TYR A 102 9.02 14.19 3.94
N GLN A 103 10.11 13.91 3.23
CA GLN A 103 11.29 14.76 3.26
C GLN A 103 11.81 14.97 4.68
N LEU A 104 11.75 13.90 5.46
CA LEU A 104 12.25 13.93 6.83
C LEU A 104 13.75 13.69 6.83
N LYS A 105 14.43 14.25 7.81
CA LYS A 105 15.83 13.96 7.96
C LYS A 105 16.01 12.54 8.49
N VAL A 106 16.89 11.81 7.84
CA VAL A 106 17.27 10.47 8.27
C VAL A 106 18.50 10.60 9.12
N GLY A 107 18.37 10.12 10.34
CA GLY A 107 19.58 10.25 11.12
C GLY A 107 19.46 10.11 12.47
#